data_90e63a5bf8d27da58f3f08236e7bae85
#
_entry.id   90e63a5bf8d27da58f3f08236e7bae85
#
_cell.length_a   1.000
_cell.length_b   1.000
_cell.length_c   1.000
_cell.angle_alpha   90.00
_cell.angle_beta   90.00
_cell.angle_gamma   90.00
#
_symmetry.space_group_name_H-M   'P 1'
#
loop_
_entity.id
_entity.type
_entity.pdbx_description
1 polymer ?
#
loop_
_entity_poly.entity_id
_entity_poly.type
_entity_poly.pdbx_seq_one_letter_code
_entity_poly.pdbx_strand_id
1 'polypeptide(L)'
;ENITYFPDFIKHFATERNLIEITDEDLATILYTSGTTGIPKGVMLTHGGFKAVVAAHKEFFSFDNLYDMKSLAFLPLSHIFERSWTLFVLSQGGEVAILEDPKNILNTLKHVHPTAMCAVPRFYEKVYQTLVKKIEASSPTKQKLFKKALEVGAKVADKKRTGAKVPFGLQL
;
A
#
# COMPACT_ATOMS: atom_id res chain seq x y z
N GLU A 1 24.67 -10.95 -22.58
CA GLU A 1 23.80 -9.85 -22.16
C GLU A 1 24.56 -9.04 -21.12
N ASN A 2 24.81 -7.76 -21.41
CA ASN A 2 25.51 -6.85 -20.49
C ASN A 2 24.51 -6.37 -19.43
N ILE A 3 24.51 -7.03 -18.27
CA ILE A 3 23.75 -6.57 -17.11
C ILE A 3 24.67 -5.66 -16.30
N THR A 4 24.26 -4.41 -16.14
CA THR A 4 24.96 -3.44 -15.28
C THR A 4 24.24 -3.36 -13.92
N TYR A 5 24.97 -3.59 -12.84
CA TYR A 5 24.43 -3.45 -11.50
C TYR A 5 24.13 -1.96 -11.23
N PHE A 6 22.93 -1.66 -10.74
CA PHE A 6 22.46 -0.28 -10.58
C PHE A 6 23.40 0.67 -9.81
N PRO A 7 24.01 0.28 -8.67
CA PRO A 7 25.00 1.12 -8.00
C PRO A 7 26.23 1.46 -8.85
N ASP A 8 26.64 0.56 -9.73
CA ASP A 8 27.76 0.80 -10.64
C ASP A 8 27.34 1.69 -11.81
N PHE A 9 26.12 1.55 -12.27
CA PHE A 9 25.52 2.42 -13.28
C PHE A 9 25.51 3.88 -12.83
N ILE A 10 25.04 4.16 -11.61
CA ILE A 10 24.92 5.54 -11.11
C ILE A 10 26.25 6.21 -10.75
N LYS A 11 27.32 5.47 -10.47
CA LYS A 11 28.66 6.01 -10.16
C LYS A 11 29.27 6.82 -11.31
N HIS A 12 28.86 6.57 -12.54
CA HIS A 12 29.43 7.17 -13.73
C HIS A 12 28.67 8.40 -14.23
N PHE A 13 27.59 8.79 -13.56
CA PHE A 13 26.81 9.96 -13.96
C PHE A 13 27.25 11.21 -13.22
N ALA A 14 27.36 12.32 -13.99
CA ALA A 14 27.67 13.63 -13.44
C ALA A 14 26.60 14.09 -12.46
N THR A 15 27.02 14.79 -11.41
CA THR A 15 26.13 15.38 -10.39
C THR A 15 25.32 16.58 -10.90
N GLU A 16 25.59 17.03 -12.11
CA GLU A 16 24.85 18.13 -12.72
C GLU A 16 23.44 17.69 -13.12
N ARG A 17 22.45 18.35 -12.52
CA ARG A 17 21.03 18.12 -12.86
C ARG A 17 20.65 18.99 -14.07
N ASN A 18 20.61 18.41 -15.23
CA ASN A 18 19.86 18.99 -16.35
C ASN A 18 18.37 18.77 -16.08
N LEU A 19 17.72 19.76 -15.48
CA LEU A 19 16.27 19.75 -15.28
C LEU A 19 15.61 20.01 -16.64
N ILE A 20 14.98 19.00 -17.18
CA ILE A 20 14.12 19.12 -18.36
C ILE A 20 12.79 19.69 -17.87
N GLU A 21 12.27 20.71 -18.55
CA GLU A 21 10.92 21.18 -18.30
C GLU A 21 9.93 20.09 -18.71
N ILE A 22 9.09 19.69 -17.77
CA ILE A 22 8.05 18.67 -17.95
C ILE A 22 6.70 19.33 -17.80
N THR A 23 5.84 19.10 -18.78
CA THR A 23 4.44 19.55 -18.77
C THR A 23 3.51 18.45 -18.29
N ASP A 24 2.26 18.80 -18.01
CA ASP A 24 1.25 17.83 -17.59
C ASP A 24 0.87 16.84 -18.70
N GLU A 25 1.08 17.23 -19.96
CA GLU A 25 0.80 16.41 -21.15
C GLU A 25 1.92 15.40 -21.47
N ASP A 26 3.10 15.59 -20.90
CA ASP A 26 4.22 14.71 -21.16
C ASP A 26 3.98 13.30 -20.59
N LEU A 27 4.46 12.30 -21.35
CA LEU A 27 4.36 10.89 -20.96
C LEU A 27 5.22 10.60 -19.73
N ALA A 28 4.58 10.18 -18.65
CA ALA A 28 5.27 9.78 -17.42
C ALA A 28 5.64 8.30 -17.42
N THR A 29 4.76 7.43 -17.91
CA THR A 29 4.98 5.98 -17.91
C THR A 29 4.03 5.24 -18.85
N ILE A 30 4.41 4.02 -19.22
CA ILE A 30 3.56 3.07 -19.95
C ILE A 30 3.36 1.84 -19.05
N LEU A 31 2.09 1.50 -18.80
CA LEU A 31 1.71 0.29 -18.07
C LEU A 31 1.11 -0.72 -19.04
N TYR A 32 1.70 -1.90 -19.11
CA TYR A 32 1.18 -2.97 -19.93
C TYR A 32 0.08 -3.76 -19.22
N THR A 33 -1.04 -3.95 -19.91
CA THR A 33 -2.17 -4.79 -19.47
C THR A 33 -2.30 -5.99 -20.38
N SER A 34 -2.82 -7.09 -19.84
CA SER A 34 -3.02 -8.36 -20.58
C SER A 34 -4.16 -8.33 -21.60
N GLY A 35 -4.54 -7.24 -22.13
CA GLY A 35 -5.57 -7.07 -23.17
C GLY A 35 -6.55 -8.25 -23.38
N THR A 36 -7.79 -8.02 -23.60
CA THR A 36 -8.82 -9.08 -23.83
C THR A 36 -8.54 -9.96 -25.06
N THR A 37 -7.69 -9.49 -25.97
CA THR A 37 -7.28 -10.17 -27.20
C THR A 37 -6.01 -11.02 -27.04
N GLY A 38 -5.45 -11.12 -25.82
CA GLY A 38 -4.19 -11.84 -25.54
C GLY A 38 -2.94 -11.05 -25.89
N ILE A 39 -3.03 -9.96 -26.64
CA ILE A 39 -1.89 -9.10 -26.93
C ILE A 39 -1.81 -8.00 -25.87
N PRO A 40 -0.66 -7.86 -25.16
CA PRO A 40 -0.50 -6.81 -24.17
C PRO A 40 -0.66 -5.41 -24.78
N LYS A 41 -1.41 -4.55 -24.10
CA LYS A 41 -1.64 -3.16 -24.51
C LYS A 41 -0.90 -2.23 -23.54
N GLY A 42 -0.14 -1.29 -24.08
CA GLY A 42 0.54 -0.24 -23.30
C GLY A 42 -0.40 0.93 -23.03
N VAL A 43 -0.79 1.11 -21.77
CA VAL A 43 -1.56 2.27 -21.33
C VAL A 43 -0.59 3.41 -21.03
N MET A 44 -0.68 4.50 -21.79
CA MET A 44 0.13 5.69 -21.63
C MET A 44 -0.47 6.58 -20.52
N LEU A 45 0.36 6.93 -19.55
CA LEU A 45 -0.04 7.79 -18.44
C LEU A 45 0.85 9.04 -18.41
N THR A 46 0.25 10.21 -18.29
CA THR A 46 0.94 11.51 -18.28
C THR A 46 1.30 11.97 -16.87
N HIS A 47 2.19 12.95 -16.77
CA HIS A 47 2.53 13.59 -15.50
C HIS A 47 1.32 14.29 -14.87
N GLY A 48 0.45 14.91 -15.66
CA GLY A 48 -0.81 15.49 -15.21
C GLY A 48 -1.76 14.48 -14.56
N GLY A 49 -1.82 13.27 -15.12
CA GLY A 49 -2.59 12.17 -14.54
C GLY A 49 -2.12 11.81 -13.11
N PHE A 50 -0.80 11.68 -12.90
CA PHE A 50 -0.25 11.43 -11.56
C PHE A 50 -0.45 12.61 -10.61
N LYS A 51 -0.29 13.86 -11.07
CA LYS A 51 -0.58 15.07 -10.28
C LYS A 51 -2.03 15.08 -9.79
N ALA A 52 -2.98 14.77 -10.65
CA ALA A 52 -4.39 14.69 -10.31
C ALA A 52 -4.67 13.61 -9.24
N VAL A 53 -4.07 12.42 -9.38
CA VAL A 53 -4.19 11.35 -8.40
C VAL A 53 -3.58 11.74 -7.06
N VAL A 54 -2.40 12.36 -7.03
CA VAL A 54 -1.76 12.85 -5.80
C VAL A 54 -2.63 13.91 -5.12
N ALA A 55 -3.20 14.85 -5.87
CA ALA A 55 -4.11 15.87 -5.35
C ALA A 55 -5.37 15.26 -4.73
N ALA A 56 -6.00 14.30 -5.42
CA ALA A 56 -7.18 13.59 -4.92
C ALA A 56 -6.88 12.80 -3.62
N HIS A 57 -5.73 12.13 -3.54
CA HIS A 57 -5.33 11.43 -2.32
C HIS A 57 -5.12 12.40 -1.16
N LYS A 58 -4.48 13.55 -1.42
CA LYS A 58 -4.25 14.59 -0.40
C LYS A 58 -5.56 15.19 0.13
N GLU A 59 -6.56 15.36 -0.71
CA GLU A 59 -7.88 15.83 -0.31
C GLU A 59 -8.67 14.78 0.47
N PHE A 60 -8.59 13.52 0.02
CA PHE A 60 -9.36 12.41 0.61
C PHE A 60 -8.79 11.91 1.93
N PHE A 61 -7.47 11.82 2.06
CA PHE A 61 -6.82 11.32 3.25
C PHE A 61 -6.35 12.47 4.14
N SER A 62 -7.01 12.65 5.28
CA SER A 62 -6.58 13.57 6.32
C SER A 62 -5.54 12.89 7.21
N PHE A 63 -4.27 13.11 6.92
CA PHE A 63 -3.17 12.70 7.79
C PHE A 63 -2.71 13.90 8.62
N ASP A 64 -2.57 13.72 9.93
CA ASP A 64 -2.14 14.78 10.85
C ASP A 64 -0.74 15.29 10.52
N ASN A 65 0.14 14.40 10.07
CA ASN A 65 1.48 14.73 9.61
C ASN A 65 1.89 13.81 8.45
N LEU A 66 1.95 14.35 7.25
CA LEU A 66 2.31 13.61 6.05
C LEU A 66 3.79 13.20 6.01
N TYR A 67 4.66 13.97 6.69
CA TYR A 67 6.10 13.66 6.75
C TYR A 67 6.40 12.41 7.59
N ASP A 68 5.54 12.06 8.53
CA ASP A 68 5.71 10.85 9.35
C ASP A 68 5.06 9.62 8.70
N MET A 69 4.58 9.76 7.47
CA MET A 69 3.97 8.65 6.74
C MET A 69 5.03 7.62 6.34
N LYS A 70 4.85 6.42 6.82
CA LYS A 70 5.63 5.24 6.42
C LYS A 70 4.71 4.23 5.75
N SER A 71 5.05 3.79 4.55
CA SER A 71 4.28 2.81 3.80
C SER A 71 5.09 1.57 3.49
N LEU A 72 4.40 0.44 3.32
CA LEU A 72 4.98 -0.81 2.83
C LEU A 72 4.38 -1.11 1.45
N ALA A 73 5.21 -0.98 0.41
CA ALA A 73 4.88 -1.39 -0.95
C ALA A 73 5.11 -2.91 -1.10
N PHE A 74 4.06 -3.68 -1.29
CA PHE A 74 4.11 -5.13 -1.46
C PHE A 74 3.31 -5.64 -2.66
N LEU A 75 2.46 -4.81 -3.25
CA LEU A 75 1.82 -5.10 -4.51
C LEU A 75 2.77 -4.75 -5.66
N PRO A 76 2.61 -5.35 -6.84
CA PRO A 76 3.49 -5.06 -7.96
C PRO A 76 3.41 -3.59 -8.41
N LEU A 77 4.55 -2.92 -8.50
CA LEU A 77 4.65 -1.55 -9.04
C LEU A 77 4.31 -1.46 -10.54
N SER A 78 4.17 -2.60 -11.21
CA SER A 78 3.62 -2.70 -12.56
C SER A 78 2.11 -2.40 -12.63
N HIS A 79 1.42 -2.38 -11.48
CA HIS A 79 0.02 -1.98 -11.38
C HIS A 79 -0.11 -0.53 -10.91
N ILE A 80 -1.06 0.19 -11.51
CA ILE A 80 -1.27 1.62 -11.21
C ILE A 80 -1.60 1.87 -9.74
N PHE A 81 -2.31 0.97 -9.07
CA PHE A 81 -2.77 1.14 -7.71
C PHE A 81 -1.61 1.31 -6.71
N GLU A 82 -0.63 0.39 -6.69
CA GLU A 82 0.56 0.49 -5.83
C GLU A 82 1.46 1.65 -6.27
N ARG A 83 1.63 1.82 -7.59
CA ARG A 83 2.49 2.87 -8.13
C ARG A 83 1.98 4.26 -7.76
N SER A 84 0.68 4.52 -7.89
CA SER A 84 0.08 5.81 -7.53
C SER A 84 0.19 6.09 -6.03
N TRP A 85 -0.05 5.08 -5.21
CA TRP A 85 0.10 5.18 -3.76
C TRP A 85 1.55 5.48 -3.36
N THR A 86 2.51 4.73 -3.91
CA THR A 86 3.94 4.94 -3.67
C THR A 86 4.36 6.36 -4.05
N LEU A 87 3.96 6.85 -5.23
CA LEU A 87 4.24 8.21 -5.66
C LEU A 87 3.58 9.25 -4.75
N PHE A 88 2.36 9.01 -4.30
CA PHE A 88 1.69 9.88 -3.33
C PHE A 88 2.51 9.98 -2.04
N VAL A 89 2.87 8.87 -1.41
CA VAL A 89 3.64 8.85 -0.16
C VAL A 89 4.97 9.61 -0.32
N LEU A 90 5.72 9.31 -1.38
CA LEU A 90 7.00 9.98 -1.65
C LEU A 90 6.83 11.48 -1.94
N SER A 91 5.78 11.88 -2.65
CA SER A 91 5.50 13.29 -2.94
C SER A 91 5.15 14.11 -1.69
N GLN A 92 4.72 13.45 -0.61
CA GLN A 92 4.46 14.08 0.67
C GLN A 92 5.68 14.05 1.62
N GLY A 93 6.83 13.54 1.16
CA GLY A 93 8.04 13.40 1.98
C GLY A 93 8.04 12.18 2.91
N GLY A 94 7.08 11.25 2.74
CA GLY A 94 7.00 10.02 3.51
C GLY A 94 8.01 8.95 3.06
N GLU A 95 8.14 7.90 3.86
CA GLU A 95 9.03 6.76 3.60
C GLU A 95 8.25 5.60 2.94
N VAL A 96 8.89 4.92 2.00
CA VAL A 96 8.34 3.69 1.40
C VAL A 96 9.35 2.55 1.55
N ALA A 97 8.99 1.54 2.32
CA ALA A 97 9.69 0.27 2.35
C ALA A 97 9.16 -0.64 1.23
N ILE A 98 10.05 -1.29 0.49
CA ILE A 98 9.67 -2.19 -0.61
C ILE A 98 9.88 -3.63 -0.15
N LEU A 99 8.84 -4.46 -0.30
CA LEU A 99 8.89 -5.89 0.01
C LEU A 99 9.13 -6.69 -1.26
N GLU A 100 10.28 -7.36 -1.33
CA GLU A 100 10.64 -8.21 -2.49
C GLU A 100 9.83 -9.51 -2.53
N ASP A 101 9.69 -10.20 -1.39
CA ASP A 101 8.95 -11.48 -1.31
C ASP A 101 7.64 -11.29 -0.53
N PRO A 102 6.48 -11.25 -1.21
CA PRO A 102 5.17 -11.10 -0.57
C PRO A 102 4.83 -12.17 0.48
N LYS A 103 5.56 -13.31 0.51
CA LYS A 103 5.36 -14.35 1.54
C LYS A 103 5.79 -13.86 2.92
N ASN A 104 6.71 -12.92 2.99
CA ASN A 104 7.27 -12.39 4.22
C ASN A 104 6.48 -11.19 4.80
N ILE A 105 5.34 -10.84 4.21
CA ILE A 105 4.61 -9.61 4.55
C ILE A 105 4.28 -9.49 6.04
N LEU A 106 3.82 -10.54 6.71
CA LEU A 106 3.46 -10.47 8.12
C LEU A 106 4.67 -10.21 9.05
N ASN A 107 5.84 -10.71 8.65
CA ASN A 107 7.08 -10.44 9.39
C ASN A 107 7.58 -9.02 9.11
N THR A 108 7.54 -8.61 7.85
CA THR A 108 7.95 -7.26 7.44
C THR A 108 7.10 -6.17 8.07
N LEU A 109 5.78 -6.36 8.18
CA LEU A 109 4.88 -5.44 8.88
C LEU A 109 5.30 -5.18 10.33
N LYS A 110 5.82 -6.21 11.03
CA LYS A 110 6.31 -6.10 12.42
C LYS A 110 7.63 -5.33 12.54
N HIS A 111 8.40 -5.20 11.47
CA HIS A 111 9.66 -4.46 11.47
C HIS A 111 9.49 -3.05 10.93
N VAL A 112 8.70 -2.90 9.87
CA VAL A 112 8.49 -1.62 9.20
C VAL A 112 7.53 -0.72 9.98
N HIS A 113 6.52 -1.29 10.63
CA HIS A 113 5.45 -0.55 11.32
C HIS A 113 4.85 0.54 10.42
N PRO A 114 4.30 0.21 9.23
CA PRO A 114 3.74 1.21 8.34
C PRO A 114 2.55 1.91 8.99
N THR A 115 2.45 3.24 8.79
CA THR A 115 1.29 4.04 9.25
C THR A 115 0.11 3.92 8.29
N ALA A 116 0.40 3.70 7.00
CA ALA A 116 -0.59 3.46 5.96
C ALA A 116 0.01 2.61 4.84
N MET A 117 -0.82 1.84 4.13
CA MET A 117 -0.39 1.03 2.99
C MET A 117 -1.55 0.73 2.06
N CYS A 118 -1.25 0.53 0.78
CA CYS A 118 -2.19 -0.06 -0.17
C CYS A 118 -2.40 -1.54 0.14
N ALA A 119 -3.65 -1.99 0.09
CA ALA A 119 -3.95 -3.41 0.16
C ALA A 119 -5.20 -3.76 -0.66
N VAL A 120 -5.23 -4.96 -1.18
CA VAL A 120 -6.38 -5.52 -1.92
C VAL A 120 -7.20 -6.43 -1.02
N PRO A 121 -8.50 -6.64 -1.27
CA PRO A 121 -9.38 -7.47 -0.44
C PRO A 121 -8.79 -8.85 -0.14
N ARG A 122 -8.19 -9.49 -1.13
CA ARG A 122 -7.55 -10.81 -0.99
C ARG A 122 -6.42 -10.85 0.07
N PHE A 123 -5.76 -9.72 0.31
CA PHE A 123 -4.77 -9.62 1.38
C PHE A 123 -5.42 -9.82 2.75
N TYR A 124 -6.50 -9.11 3.01
CA TYR A 124 -7.24 -9.21 4.28
C TYR A 124 -7.84 -10.61 4.49
N GLU A 125 -8.39 -11.21 3.44
CA GLU A 125 -8.88 -12.59 3.48
C GLU A 125 -7.78 -13.57 3.88
N LYS A 126 -6.59 -13.45 3.27
CA LYS A 126 -5.43 -14.30 3.58
C LYS A 126 -4.92 -14.11 5.01
N VAL A 127 -4.86 -12.87 5.48
CA VAL A 127 -4.50 -12.55 6.88
C VAL A 127 -5.50 -13.17 7.83
N TYR A 128 -6.79 -12.98 7.59
CA TYR A 128 -7.86 -13.54 8.41
C TYR A 128 -7.79 -15.07 8.47
N GLN A 129 -7.68 -15.75 7.33
CA GLN A 129 -7.55 -17.22 7.28
C GLN A 129 -6.31 -17.71 8.03
N THR A 130 -5.19 -16.99 7.94
CA THR A 130 -3.96 -17.33 8.66
C THR A 130 -4.15 -17.21 10.19
N LEU A 131 -4.83 -16.16 10.62
CA LEU A 131 -5.17 -15.95 12.04
C LEU A 131 -6.11 -17.03 12.56
N VAL A 132 -7.17 -17.35 11.82
CA VAL A 132 -8.12 -18.39 12.19
C VAL A 132 -7.41 -19.73 12.38
N LYS A 133 -6.59 -20.16 11.40
CA LYS A 133 -5.80 -21.40 11.51
C LYS A 133 -4.89 -21.43 12.73
N LYS A 134 -4.22 -20.33 13.06
CA LYS A 134 -3.39 -20.24 14.27
C LYS A 134 -4.20 -20.34 15.55
N ILE A 135 -5.39 -19.77 15.56
CA ILE A 135 -6.28 -19.84 16.74
C ILE A 135 -6.88 -21.24 16.89
N GLU A 136 -7.29 -21.88 15.81
CA GLU A 136 -7.80 -23.25 15.82
C GLU A 136 -6.76 -24.25 16.38
N ALA A 137 -5.48 -24.01 16.09
CA ALA A 137 -4.36 -24.79 16.63
C ALA A 137 -3.95 -24.40 18.06
N SER A 138 -4.62 -23.42 18.69
CA SER A 138 -4.29 -22.92 20.02
C SER A 138 -5.16 -23.55 21.12
N SER A 139 -4.85 -23.23 22.40
CA SER A 139 -5.63 -23.74 23.54
C SER A 139 -7.12 -23.32 23.53
N PRO A 140 -8.03 -24.10 24.09
CA PRO A 140 -9.47 -23.79 24.15
C PRO A 140 -9.78 -22.39 24.74
N THR A 141 -8.98 -21.97 25.71
CA THR A 141 -9.11 -20.64 26.33
C THR A 141 -8.81 -19.52 25.33
N LYS A 142 -7.76 -19.67 24.54
CA LYS A 142 -7.42 -18.68 23.49
C LYS A 142 -8.49 -18.65 22.39
N GLN A 143 -9.03 -19.80 22.00
CA GLN A 143 -10.12 -19.88 21.03
C GLN A 143 -11.39 -19.16 21.52
N LYS A 144 -11.77 -19.36 22.79
CA LYS A 144 -12.92 -18.65 23.40
C LYS A 144 -12.70 -17.13 23.45
N LEU A 145 -11.50 -16.71 23.84
CA LEU A 145 -11.16 -15.29 23.89
C LEU A 145 -11.21 -14.64 22.49
N PHE A 146 -10.70 -15.32 21.47
CA PHE A 146 -10.73 -14.84 20.10
C PHE A 146 -12.17 -14.70 19.57
N LYS A 147 -13.03 -15.70 19.79
CA LYS A 147 -14.45 -15.63 19.42
C LYS A 147 -15.12 -14.42 20.06
N LYS A 148 -14.91 -14.23 21.38
CA LYS A 148 -15.45 -13.07 22.09
C LYS A 148 -14.93 -11.74 21.53
N ALA A 149 -13.65 -11.66 21.20
CA ALA A 149 -13.05 -10.47 20.58
C ALA A 149 -13.67 -10.16 19.20
N LEU A 150 -13.92 -11.17 18.36
CA LEU A 150 -14.61 -11.00 17.08
C LEU A 150 -16.05 -10.49 17.26
N GLU A 151 -16.80 -11.05 18.21
CA GLU A 151 -18.18 -10.61 18.52
C GLU A 151 -18.21 -9.14 18.98
N VAL A 152 -17.29 -8.76 19.87
CA VAL A 152 -17.16 -7.38 20.34
C VAL A 152 -16.75 -6.46 19.20
N GLY A 153 -15.75 -6.86 18.41
CA GLY A 153 -15.28 -6.10 17.24
C GLY A 153 -16.40 -5.85 16.22
N ALA A 154 -17.22 -6.87 15.93
CA ALA A 154 -18.36 -6.73 15.02
C ALA A 154 -19.39 -5.72 15.55
N LYS A 155 -19.71 -5.79 16.85
CA LYS A 155 -20.63 -4.80 17.49
C LYS A 155 -20.10 -3.38 17.46
N VAL A 156 -18.79 -3.20 17.67
CA VAL A 156 -18.13 -1.89 17.60
C VAL A 156 -18.15 -1.35 16.17
N ALA A 157 -17.81 -2.19 15.19
CA ALA A 157 -17.83 -1.83 13.79
C ALA A 157 -19.22 -1.40 13.30
N ASP A 158 -20.26 -2.15 13.69
CA ASP A 158 -21.64 -1.83 13.33
C ASP A 158 -22.09 -0.49 13.94
N LYS A 159 -21.78 -0.24 15.22
CA LYS A 159 -22.07 1.05 15.86
C LYS A 159 -21.35 2.21 15.18
N LYS A 160 -20.07 2.04 14.85
CA LYS A 160 -19.30 3.07 14.11
C LYS A 160 -19.92 3.35 12.74
N ARG A 161 -20.32 2.31 12.02
CA ARG A 161 -20.96 2.43 10.70
C ARG A 161 -22.29 3.19 10.75
N THR A 162 -23.06 3.01 11.83
CA THR A 162 -24.37 3.66 12.03
C THR A 162 -24.28 5.02 12.73
N GLY A 163 -23.06 5.52 13.04
CA GLY A 163 -22.86 6.77 13.79
C GLY A 163 -23.25 6.71 15.26
N ALA A 164 -23.54 5.51 15.80
CA ALA A 164 -23.94 5.33 17.19
C ALA A 164 -22.72 5.37 18.13
N LYS A 165 -22.89 5.93 19.32
CA LYS A 165 -21.84 5.93 20.36
C LYS A 165 -21.44 4.50 20.73
N VAL A 166 -20.15 4.24 20.75
CA VAL A 166 -19.60 3.00 21.27
C VAL A 166 -19.57 3.09 22.81
N PRO A 167 -20.24 2.17 23.54
CA PRO A 167 -20.22 2.16 24.99
C PRO A 167 -18.81 1.99 25.54
N PHE A 168 -18.51 2.61 26.68
CA PHE A 168 -17.17 2.55 27.31
C PHE A 168 -16.64 1.13 27.51
N GLY A 169 -17.48 0.17 27.88
CA GLY A 169 -17.11 -1.24 28.02
C GLY A 169 -16.82 -2.00 26.70
N LEU A 170 -16.97 -1.35 25.54
CA LEU A 170 -16.62 -1.87 24.20
C LEU A 170 -15.48 -1.07 23.56
N GLN A 171 -14.94 -0.06 24.24
CA GLN A 171 -13.77 0.68 23.81
C GLN A 171 -12.53 -0.13 24.23
N LEU A 172 -11.80 -0.64 23.26
CA LEU A 172 -10.50 -1.29 23.43
C LEU A 172 -9.39 -0.25 23.25
#